data_a2b850daac9dd7ac9e4b21e079d66178
#
_entry.id   a2b850daac9dd7ac9e4b21e079d66178
#
_cell.length_a   1.000
_cell.length_b   1.000
_cell.length_c   1.000
_cell.angle_alpha   90.00
_cell.angle_beta   90.00
_cell.angle_gamma   90.00
#
_symmetry.space_group_name_H-M   'P 1'
#
loop_
_entity.id
_entity.type
_entity.pdbx_description
1 polymer ?
#
loop_
_entity_poly.entity_id
_entity_poly.type
_entity_poly.pdbx_seq_one_letter_code
_entity_poly.pdbx_strand_id
1 'polypeptide(L)'
;MSGLLLYIDPSTGSMLFAVLIGVVSALFFGFKSLMMKVKSTLGVNVNELKDKNKINYVIFSDHKRYWNVFEPICDEFEKRGIEVHYWTMSDDDPALQKDYKYVKSLFIGAGNKGFAKLNFMNAHICLSTTPGLEVYQWKRSKDVDKYVHIFHNPGVNSGGYKLFGLDYYDVVLAVSEEQTLGFKELETKRNIYKKEYHVVGSTYLDAMDEKVKQLPKVHNEIPVVLIATSWGENSMFEKYGFKIIEDLKQIGYKLVVRPHPQMWSFDPKLMKRFDDIYSNDKMVEINKDNDNLSVLNRADAMVCDFSGIIFDYVAVFKKPAAYLITERDLSTYDASMLDNQRGVEEALDLIATEINDNNVDKICDIVKELVNSGKAKCDNSTINRFWECRGKATENIVDYMVNN
;
A
#
# COMPACT_ATOMS: atom_id res chain seq x y z
N MET A 1 -28.91 -56.99 -8.78
CA MET A 1 -29.24 -55.58 -8.56
C MET A 1 -28.04 -54.76 -8.94
N SER A 2 -28.05 -54.22 -10.16
CA SER A 2 -26.94 -53.35 -10.67
C SER A 2 -27.22 -51.90 -10.27
N GLY A 3 -26.41 -51.38 -9.36
CA GLY A 3 -26.48 -49.99 -9.00
C GLY A 3 -25.92 -49.11 -10.14
N LEU A 4 -26.77 -48.31 -10.76
CA LEU A 4 -26.33 -47.24 -11.68
C LEU A 4 -25.61 -46.17 -10.85
N LEU A 5 -24.28 -46.16 -10.90
CA LEU A 5 -23.50 -45.03 -10.48
C LEU A 5 -23.64 -43.94 -11.55
N LEU A 6 -24.45 -42.93 -11.29
CA LEU A 6 -24.52 -41.72 -12.10
C LEU A 6 -23.21 -40.95 -11.89
N TYR A 7 -22.26 -41.16 -12.79
CA TYR A 7 -21.03 -40.35 -12.87
C TYR A 7 -21.39 -39.00 -13.51
N ILE A 8 -21.38 -37.96 -12.72
CA ILE A 8 -21.47 -36.56 -13.22
C ILE A 8 -20.05 -36.14 -13.57
N ASP A 9 -19.77 -35.97 -14.86
CA ASP A 9 -18.51 -35.41 -15.34
C ASP A 9 -18.25 -34.03 -14.71
N PRO A 10 -17.02 -33.72 -14.25
CA PRO A 10 -16.68 -32.44 -13.63
C PRO A 10 -17.05 -31.22 -14.46
N SER A 11 -17.01 -31.31 -15.80
CA SER A 11 -17.44 -30.23 -16.71
C SER A 11 -18.97 -30.01 -16.65
N THR A 12 -19.73 -31.07 -16.58
CA THR A 12 -21.22 -31.03 -16.44
C THR A 12 -21.60 -30.52 -15.05
N GLY A 13 -20.83 -30.89 -14.00
CA GLY A 13 -21.05 -30.40 -12.64
C GLY A 13 -20.81 -28.89 -12.51
N SER A 14 -19.76 -28.36 -13.15
CA SER A 14 -19.46 -26.92 -13.15
C SER A 14 -20.49 -26.10 -13.91
N MET A 15 -20.99 -26.65 -15.03
CA MET A 15 -22.05 -26.02 -15.84
C MET A 15 -23.40 -25.98 -15.11
N LEU A 16 -23.75 -27.07 -14.43
CA LEU A 16 -24.94 -27.15 -13.57
C LEU A 16 -24.85 -26.16 -12.40
N PHE A 17 -23.67 -26.03 -11.77
CA PHE A 17 -23.46 -25.11 -10.69
C PHE A 17 -23.56 -23.65 -11.15
N ALA A 18 -23.00 -23.31 -12.31
CA ALA A 18 -23.11 -21.98 -12.90
C ALA A 18 -24.57 -21.62 -13.25
N VAL A 19 -25.35 -22.58 -13.81
CA VAL A 19 -26.78 -22.39 -14.08
C VAL A 19 -27.57 -22.21 -12.79
N LEU A 20 -27.26 -22.99 -11.74
CA LEU A 20 -27.95 -22.89 -10.44
C LEU A 20 -27.66 -21.51 -9.79
N ILE A 21 -26.44 -21.03 -9.83
CA ILE A 21 -26.06 -19.67 -9.34
C ILE A 21 -26.81 -18.62 -10.16
N GLY A 22 -26.89 -18.77 -11.48
CA GLY A 22 -27.62 -17.86 -12.36
C GLY A 22 -29.10 -17.78 -12.00
N VAL A 23 -29.76 -18.93 -11.81
CA VAL A 23 -31.18 -19.03 -11.43
C VAL A 23 -31.43 -18.44 -10.04
N VAL A 24 -30.59 -18.78 -9.04
CA VAL A 24 -30.71 -18.23 -7.67
C VAL A 24 -30.51 -16.72 -7.68
N SER A 25 -29.53 -16.22 -8.43
CA SER A 25 -29.31 -14.79 -8.59
C SER A 25 -30.47 -14.08 -9.26
N ALA A 26 -31.01 -14.65 -10.35
CA ALA A 26 -32.19 -14.10 -11.04
C ALA A 26 -33.42 -14.06 -10.14
N LEU A 27 -33.66 -15.13 -9.37
CA LEU A 27 -34.77 -15.19 -8.39
C LEU A 27 -34.58 -14.17 -7.27
N PHE A 28 -33.36 -14.00 -6.75
CA PHE A 28 -33.05 -13.01 -5.72
C PHE A 28 -33.29 -11.59 -6.23
N PHE A 29 -32.79 -11.26 -7.42
CA PHE A 29 -32.97 -9.93 -8.03
C PHE A 29 -34.46 -9.70 -8.42
N GLY A 30 -35.14 -10.74 -8.94
CA GLY A 30 -36.56 -10.68 -9.23
C GLY A 30 -37.39 -10.41 -7.98
N PHE A 31 -37.13 -11.13 -6.88
CA PHE A 31 -37.79 -10.92 -5.60
C PHE A 31 -37.50 -9.52 -5.02
N LYS A 32 -36.26 -9.08 -5.07
CA LYS A 32 -35.88 -7.73 -4.63
C LYS A 32 -36.57 -6.64 -5.45
N SER A 33 -36.70 -6.84 -6.78
CA SER A 33 -37.40 -5.91 -7.66
C SER A 33 -38.91 -5.89 -7.36
N LEU A 34 -39.50 -7.05 -7.12
CA LEU A 34 -40.91 -7.17 -6.74
C LEU A 34 -41.22 -6.51 -5.40
N MET A 35 -40.37 -6.76 -4.41
CA MET A 35 -40.43 -6.07 -3.08
C MET A 35 -40.33 -4.57 -3.19
N MET A 36 -39.44 -4.05 -4.07
CA MET A 36 -39.34 -2.61 -4.32
C MET A 36 -40.61 -2.04 -4.98
N LYS A 37 -41.20 -2.77 -5.96
CA LYS A 37 -42.46 -2.35 -6.58
C LYS A 37 -43.62 -2.36 -5.57
N VAL A 38 -43.71 -3.38 -4.73
CA VAL A 38 -44.73 -3.43 -3.67
C VAL A 38 -44.59 -2.30 -2.67
N LYS A 39 -43.36 -2.00 -2.24
CA LYS A 39 -43.09 -0.85 -1.35
C LYS A 39 -43.41 0.49 -2.00
N SER A 40 -43.10 0.67 -3.30
CA SER A 40 -43.46 1.87 -4.06
C SER A 40 -44.99 2.01 -4.21
N THR A 41 -45.72 0.91 -4.43
CA THR A 41 -47.18 0.91 -4.53
C THR A 41 -47.85 1.25 -3.19
N LEU A 42 -47.19 0.92 -2.08
CA LEU A 42 -47.68 1.24 -0.72
C LEU A 42 -47.28 2.67 -0.27
N GLY A 43 -46.78 3.51 -1.17
CA GLY A 43 -46.43 4.90 -0.87
C GLY A 43 -45.17 5.07 -0.01
N VAL A 44 -44.39 3.97 0.16
CA VAL A 44 -43.10 4.02 0.88
C VAL A 44 -42.04 4.56 -0.08
N ASN A 45 -41.50 5.73 0.22
CA ASN A 45 -40.42 6.32 -0.55
C ASN A 45 -39.14 5.48 -0.35
N VAL A 46 -38.84 4.65 -1.34
CA VAL A 46 -37.72 3.70 -1.30
C VAL A 46 -36.38 4.44 -1.18
N ASN A 47 -36.28 5.66 -1.72
CA ASN A 47 -35.09 6.49 -1.62
C ASN A 47 -34.88 7.00 -0.19
N GLU A 48 -35.95 7.46 0.50
CA GLU A 48 -35.85 7.86 1.91
C GLU A 48 -35.47 6.69 2.85
N LEU A 49 -35.90 5.48 2.55
CA LEU A 49 -35.52 4.29 3.32
C LEU A 49 -34.05 3.86 3.03
N LYS A 50 -33.56 4.12 1.83
CA LYS A 50 -32.15 3.89 1.48
C LYS A 50 -31.27 4.91 2.19
N ASP A 51 -31.65 6.17 2.20
CA ASP A 51 -30.88 7.23 2.84
C ASP A 51 -30.82 7.06 4.37
N LYS A 52 -31.89 6.57 5.00
CA LYS A 52 -31.93 6.29 6.44
C LYS A 52 -30.95 5.21 6.90
N ASN A 53 -30.48 4.34 6.01
CA ASN A 53 -29.53 3.26 6.30
C ASN A 53 -28.17 3.49 5.62
N LYS A 54 -27.92 4.68 5.10
CA LYS A 54 -26.69 5.00 4.41
C LYS A 54 -25.61 5.32 5.45
N ILE A 55 -24.47 4.66 5.34
CA ILE A 55 -23.30 4.91 6.20
C ILE A 55 -22.63 6.18 5.72
N ASN A 56 -22.35 7.13 6.63
CA ASN A 56 -21.68 8.37 6.24
C ASN A 56 -20.28 8.10 5.73
N TYR A 57 -19.46 7.40 6.52
CA TYR A 57 -18.05 7.21 6.23
C TYR A 57 -17.67 5.75 6.39
N VAL A 58 -17.09 5.16 5.34
CA VAL A 58 -16.48 3.84 5.37
C VAL A 58 -15.01 3.98 5.04
N ILE A 59 -14.16 3.39 5.86
CA ILE A 59 -12.74 3.15 5.57
C ILE A 59 -12.64 1.67 5.21
N PHE A 60 -12.11 1.36 4.03
CA PHE A 60 -11.89 -0.01 3.59
C PHE A 60 -10.41 -0.34 3.51
N SER A 61 -10.00 -1.42 4.17
CA SER A 61 -8.66 -2.01 4.12
C SER A 61 -8.72 -3.46 3.62
N ASP A 62 -8.02 -3.76 2.54
CA ASP A 62 -7.91 -5.13 2.02
C ASP A 62 -6.93 -5.99 2.79
N HIS A 63 -6.04 -5.37 3.61
CA HIS A 63 -5.06 -6.10 4.42
C HIS A 63 -4.63 -5.31 5.67
N LYS A 64 -4.48 -6.01 6.80
CA LYS A 64 -4.05 -5.45 8.09
C LYS A 64 -2.73 -4.65 8.05
N ARG A 65 -1.87 -4.87 7.04
CA ARG A 65 -0.61 -4.11 6.86
C ARG A 65 -0.83 -2.61 6.71
N TYR A 66 -2.02 -2.20 6.30
CA TYR A 66 -2.35 -0.79 6.10
C TYR A 66 -2.95 -0.13 7.35
N TRP A 67 -3.04 -0.86 8.46
CA TRP A 67 -3.55 -0.30 9.71
C TRP A 67 -2.78 0.95 10.16
N ASN A 68 -1.46 0.96 10.00
CA ASN A 68 -0.61 2.11 10.31
C ASN A 68 -0.95 3.38 9.50
N VAL A 69 -1.63 3.27 8.37
CA VAL A 69 -2.14 4.39 7.58
C VAL A 69 -3.50 4.86 8.12
N PHE A 70 -4.35 3.91 8.52
CA PHE A 70 -5.72 4.18 8.91
C PHE A 70 -5.91 4.42 10.40
N GLU A 71 -5.03 3.91 11.26
CA GLU A 71 -5.11 4.09 12.72
C GLU A 71 -5.21 5.58 13.11
N PRO A 72 -4.35 6.48 12.61
CA PRO A 72 -4.46 7.90 12.96
C PRO A 72 -5.79 8.52 12.52
N ILE A 73 -6.35 8.07 11.38
CA ILE A 73 -7.64 8.57 10.88
C ILE A 73 -8.77 8.08 11.80
N CYS A 74 -8.74 6.79 12.18
CA CYS A 74 -9.71 6.23 13.11
C CYS A 74 -9.65 6.92 14.48
N ASP A 75 -8.44 7.15 15.01
CA ASP A 75 -8.22 7.86 16.27
C ASP A 75 -8.78 9.29 16.23
N GLU A 76 -8.65 9.99 15.11
CA GLU A 76 -9.18 11.35 14.96
C GLU A 76 -10.72 11.34 14.85
N PHE A 77 -11.34 10.36 14.16
CA PHE A 77 -12.79 10.17 14.18
C PHE A 77 -13.31 9.88 15.57
N GLU A 78 -12.64 8.99 16.31
CA GLU A 78 -12.96 8.68 17.71
C GLU A 78 -12.88 9.92 18.61
N LYS A 79 -11.80 10.68 18.50
CA LYS A 79 -11.56 11.93 19.25
C LYS A 79 -12.62 12.99 18.96
N ARG A 80 -13.08 13.12 17.71
CA ARG A 80 -14.14 14.06 17.32
C ARG A 80 -15.55 13.59 17.67
N GLY A 81 -15.71 12.32 18.06
CA GLY A 81 -17.01 11.72 18.36
C GLY A 81 -17.89 11.52 17.13
N ILE A 82 -17.26 11.32 15.97
CA ILE A 82 -17.92 11.11 14.66
C ILE A 82 -17.88 9.65 14.29
N GLU A 83 -19.04 9.06 13.98
CA GLU A 83 -19.11 7.64 13.62
C GLU A 83 -18.49 7.40 12.25
N VAL A 84 -17.59 6.40 12.19
CA VAL A 84 -16.98 5.87 10.98
C VAL A 84 -16.95 4.34 11.03
N HIS A 85 -17.18 3.70 9.90
CA HIS A 85 -17.10 2.24 9.77
C HIS A 85 -15.77 1.83 9.16
N TYR A 86 -14.97 1.06 9.90
CA TYR A 86 -13.74 0.46 9.40
C TYR A 86 -13.99 -0.98 8.96
N TRP A 87 -13.92 -1.24 7.66
CA TRP A 87 -14.14 -2.56 7.07
C TRP A 87 -12.82 -3.17 6.63
N THR A 88 -12.50 -4.34 7.14
CA THR A 88 -11.25 -5.05 6.81
C THR A 88 -11.50 -6.44 6.25
N MET A 89 -10.60 -6.90 5.37
CA MET A 89 -10.55 -8.27 4.86
C MET A 89 -9.59 -9.18 5.66
N SER A 90 -8.94 -8.66 6.72
CA SER A 90 -8.10 -9.44 7.61
C SER A 90 -8.83 -9.72 8.93
N ASP A 91 -8.98 -10.98 9.30
CA ASP A 91 -9.65 -11.40 10.54
C ASP A 91 -8.81 -11.12 11.80
N ASP A 92 -7.53 -10.88 11.63
CA ASP A 92 -6.57 -10.51 12.66
C ASP A 92 -6.10 -9.04 12.54
N ASP A 93 -6.90 -8.18 11.92
CA ASP A 93 -6.61 -6.75 11.83
C ASP A 93 -6.63 -6.11 13.23
N PRO A 94 -5.60 -5.33 13.61
CA PRO A 94 -5.56 -4.67 14.93
C PRO A 94 -6.78 -3.79 15.22
N ALA A 95 -7.40 -3.21 14.20
CA ALA A 95 -8.63 -2.42 14.36
C ALA A 95 -9.77 -3.18 15.01
N LEU A 96 -9.82 -4.51 14.86
CA LEU A 96 -10.89 -5.36 15.43
C LEU A 96 -10.74 -5.55 16.96
N GLN A 97 -9.57 -5.23 17.52
CA GLN A 97 -9.26 -5.38 18.93
C GLN A 97 -9.26 -4.04 19.69
N LYS A 98 -9.44 -2.92 18.97
CA LYS A 98 -9.51 -1.60 19.57
C LYS A 98 -10.90 -1.37 20.19
N ASP A 99 -10.91 -0.83 21.41
CA ASP A 99 -12.16 -0.45 22.10
C ASP A 99 -12.56 0.98 21.75
N TYR A 100 -13.03 1.17 20.50
CA TYR A 100 -13.54 2.44 20.03
C TYR A 100 -15.06 2.56 20.26
N LYS A 101 -15.51 3.75 20.61
CA LYS A 101 -16.93 4.09 20.74
C LYS A 101 -17.55 4.50 19.39
N TYR A 102 -16.83 5.27 18.60
CA TYR A 102 -17.31 5.84 17.35
C TYR A 102 -16.77 5.15 16.10
N VAL A 103 -15.65 4.43 16.18
CA VAL A 103 -15.15 3.61 15.08
C VAL A 103 -15.76 2.21 15.14
N LYS A 104 -16.54 1.84 14.12
CA LYS A 104 -17.22 0.53 14.02
C LYS A 104 -16.41 -0.43 13.16
N SER A 105 -15.47 -1.13 13.77
CA SER A 105 -14.61 -2.09 13.07
C SER A 105 -15.34 -3.39 12.75
N LEU A 106 -15.22 -3.87 11.51
CA LEU A 106 -15.89 -5.06 11.03
C LEU A 106 -15.00 -5.88 10.08
N PHE A 107 -14.78 -7.14 10.40
CA PHE A 107 -14.27 -8.11 9.42
C PHE A 107 -15.36 -8.48 8.41
N ILE A 108 -15.17 -8.10 7.15
CA ILE A 108 -16.14 -8.30 6.09
C ILE A 108 -15.99 -9.64 5.36
N GLY A 109 -14.97 -10.43 5.68
CA GLY A 109 -14.59 -11.67 5.02
C GLY A 109 -13.40 -11.49 4.09
N ALA A 110 -12.62 -12.54 3.90
CA ALA A 110 -11.49 -12.55 2.99
C ALA A 110 -11.89 -12.80 1.53
N GLY A 111 -11.14 -12.25 0.57
CA GLY A 111 -11.29 -12.49 -0.85
C GLY A 111 -12.71 -12.19 -1.38
N ASN A 112 -13.28 -13.10 -2.15
CA ASN A 112 -14.58 -12.90 -2.81
C ASN A 112 -15.74 -12.58 -1.86
N LYS A 113 -15.69 -13.06 -0.60
CA LYS A 113 -16.74 -12.74 0.39
C LYS A 113 -16.72 -11.26 0.76
N GLY A 114 -15.52 -10.70 0.97
CA GLY A 114 -15.36 -9.29 1.26
C GLY A 114 -15.76 -8.42 0.07
N PHE A 115 -15.30 -8.74 -1.14
CA PHE A 115 -15.68 -8.01 -2.35
C PHE A 115 -17.19 -8.04 -2.60
N ALA A 116 -17.86 -9.16 -2.34
CA ALA A 116 -19.32 -9.23 -2.44
C ALA A 116 -20.04 -8.24 -1.52
N LYS A 117 -19.53 -8.05 -0.27
CA LYS A 117 -20.09 -7.03 0.64
C LYS A 117 -19.81 -5.61 0.15
N LEU A 118 -18.60 -5.33 -0.34
CA LEU A 118 -18.24 -4.03 -0.88
C LEU A 118 -19.08 -3.64 -2.09
N ASN A 119 -19.39 -4.60 -2.98
CA ASN A 119 -20.22 -4.37 -4.17
C ASN A 119 -21.67 -4.00 -3.85
N PHE A 120 -22.13 -4.23 -2.61
CA PHE A 120 -23.46 -3.85 -2.10
C PHE A 120 -23.38 -2.79 -0.98
N MET A 121 -22.22 -2.14 -0.81
CA MET A 121 -22.05 -1.06 0.16
C MET A 121 -23.05 0.07 -0.12
N ASN A 122 -23.59 0.66 0.95
CA ASN A 122 -24.43 1.86 0.88
C ASN A 122 -23.79 2.91 1.80
N ALA A 123 -23.04 3.84 1.22
CA ALA A 123 -22.27 4.83 1.97
C ALA A 123 -22.19 6.17 1.21
N HIS A 124 -22.00 7.26 1.95
CA HIS A 124 -21.65 8.53 1.30
C HIS A 124 -20.22 8.51 0.80
N ILE A 125 -19.26 8.22 1.66
CA ILE A 125 -17.83 8.17 1.31
C ILE A 125 -17.25 6.80 1.63
N CYS A 126 -16.51 6.23 0.67
CA CYS A 126 -15.64 5.08 0.87
C CYS A 126 -14.19 5.49 0.66
N LEU A 127 -13.40 5.56 1.73
CA LEU A 127 -11.97 5.82 1.72
C LEU A 127 -11.21 4.50 1.66
N SER A 128 -10.22 4.36 0.77
CA SER A 128 -9.36 3.19 0.70
C SER A 128 -7.99 3.49 0.14
N THR A 129 -7.01 2.63 0.44
CA THR A 129 -5.68 2.60 -0.20
C THR A 129 -5.54 1.48 -1.23
N THR A 130 -6.60 0.70 -1.47
CA THR A 130 -6.61 -0.45 -2.39
C THR A 130 -6.81 0.01 -3.83
N PRO A 131 -5.87 -0.20 -4.76
CA PRO A 131 -6.05 0.14 -6.17
C PRO A 131 -6.95 -0.87 -6.90
N GLY A 132 -7.36 -0.54 -8.12
CA GLY A 132 -8.06 -1.48 -9.01
C GLY A 132 -9.56 -1.58 -8.78
N LEU A 133 -10.17 -0.56 -8.16
CA LEU A 133 -11.63 -0.39 -8.13
C LEU A 133 -12.19 -0.47 -9.56
N GLU A 134 -13.24 -1.28 -9.77
CA GLU A 134 -13.89 -1.59 -11.04
C GLU A 134 -13.04 -2.43 -12.03
N VAL A 135 -11.71 -2.44 -11.86
CA VAL A 135 -10.78 -3.18 -12.73
C VAL A 135 -10.78 -4.67 -12.41
N TYR A 136 -10.74 -5.00 -11.11
CA TYR A 136 -10.67 -6.39 -10.64
C TYR A 136 -12.00 -6.84 -9.99
N GLN A 137 -11.91 -7.61 -8.89
CA GLN A 137 -13.06 -8.16 -8.18
C GLN A 137 -13.89 -7.11 -7.43
N TRP A 138 -13.24 -6.01 -7.02
CA TRP A 138 -13.93 -4.93 -6.37
C TRP A 138 -14.65 -4.04 -7.37
N LYS A 139 -15.98 -4.14 -7.39
CA LYS A 139 -16.84 -3.31 -8.24
C LYS A 139 -17.42 -2.15 -7.47
N ARG A 140 -17.65 -1.03 -8.16
CA ARG A 140 -18.33 0.12 -7.57
C ARG A 140 -19.77 -0.24 -7.20
N SER A 141 -20.14 0.01 -5.95
CA SER A 141 -21.55 0.01 -5.59
C SER A 141 -22.22 1.29 -6.11
N LYS A 142 -23.39 1.13 -6.72
CA LYS A 142 -24.23 2.26 -7.17
C LYS A 142 -24.81 3.08 -6.02
N ASP A 143 -24.74 2.55 -4.81
CA ASP A 143 -25.27 3.17 -3.60
C ASP A 143 -24.15 3.84 -2.76
N VAL A 144 -22.92 3.99 -3.32
CA VAL A 144 -21.82 4.81 -2.77
C VAL A 144 -21.68 6.06 -3.59
N ASP A 145 -21.67 7.24 -2.92
CA ASP A 145 -21.63 8.51 -3.62
C ASP A 145 -20.22 8.86 -4.10
N LYS A 146 -19.20 8.73 -3.23
CA LYS A 146 -17.81 9.02 -3.55
C LYS A 146 -16.85 7.92 -3.12
N TYR A 147 -15.98 7.49 -4.03
CA TYR A 147 -14.83 6.64 -3.74
C TYR A 147 -13.56 7.50 -3.68
N VAL A 148 -12.93 7.50 -2.52
CA VAL A 148 -11.76 8.32 -2.21
C VAL A 148 -10.55 7.43 -2.03
N HIS A 149 -9.48 7.71 -2.75
CA HIS A 149 -8.20 7.01 -2.59
C HIS A 149 -7.23 7.80 -1.75
N ILE A 150 -6.53 7.14 -0.82
CA ILE A 150 -5.33 7.68 -0.17
C ILE A 150 -4.13 6.77 -0.44
N PHE A 151 -2.94 7.35 -0.42
CA PHE A 151 -1.72 6.58 -0.60
C PHE A 151 -1.20 6.06 0.73
N HIS A 152 -0.61 4.87 0.71
CA HIS A 152 0.03 4.24 1.88
C HIS A 152 1.55 4.45 1.92
N ASN A 153 2.13 5.06 0.89
CA ASN A 153 3.54 5.38 0.79
C ASN A 153 3.74 6.76 0.15
N PRO A 154 4.81 7.48 0.49
CA PRO A 154 5.23 8.68 -0.22
C PRO A 154 5.89 8.34 -1.56
N GLY A 155 6.18 9.33 -2.36
CA GLY A 155 6.91 9.20 -3.62
C GLY A 155 6.00 9.18 -4.84
N VAL A 156 6.57 8.88 -6.00
CA VAL A 156 5.88 8.88 -7.30
C VAL A 156 5.21 7.53 -7.55
N ASN A 157 3.91 7.45 -7.31
CA ASN A 157 3.20 6.18 -7.24
C ASN A 157 2.64 5.67 -8.57
N SER A 158 2.59 6.48 -9.63
CA SER A 158 2.16 6.01 -10.96
C SER A 158 2.98 4.82 -11.46
N GLY A 159 4.25 4.73 -11.05
CA GLY A 159 5.11 3.57 -11.32
C GLY A 159 4.80 2.31 -10.50
N GLY A 160 4.04 2.41 -9.44
CA GLY A 160 3.74 1.31 -8.50
C GLY A 160 2.37 0.67 -8.68
N TYR A 161 1.46 1.28 -9.43
CA TYR A 161 0.13 0.74 -9.68
C TYR A 161 0.04 -0.02 -11.00
N LYS A 162 -0.66 -1.17 -10.97
CA LYS A 162 -1.05 -1.89 -12.17
C LYS A 162 -1.98 -1.03 -13.02
N LEU A 163 -2.04 -1.31 -14.33
CA LEU A 163 -2.85 -0.57 -15.29
C LEU A 163 -4.28 -0.30 -14.78
N PHE A 164 -4.71 0.95 -14.91
CA PHE A 164 -6.02 1.45 -14.52
C PHE A 164 -6.26 1.47 -13.00
N GLY A 165 -5.19 1.47 -12.20
CA GLY A 165 -5.25 1.32 -10.74
C GLY A 165 -6.16 2.33 -10.04
N LEU A 166 -6.17 3.59 -10.47
CA LEU A 166 -6.99 4.66 -9.88
C LEU A 166 -8.07 5.20 -10.82
N ASP A 167 -8.26 4.65 -12.01
CA ASP A 167 -9.13 5.22 -13.05
C ASP A 167 -10.58 5.42 -12.60
N TYR A 168 -11.06 4.60 -11.71
CA TYR A 168 -12.46 4.60 -11.25
C TYR A 168 -12.68 5.19 -9.86
N TYR A 169 -11.68 5.85 -9.30
CA TYR A 169 -11.85 6.68 -8.10
C TYR A 169 -12.37 8.06 -8.48
N ASP A 170 -13.16 8.66 -7.60
CA ASP A 170 -13.71 10.00 -7.81
C ASP A 170 -12.73 11.05 -7.29
N VAL A 171 -12.02 10.74 -6.20
CA VAL A 171 -11.12 11.64 -5.49
C VAL A 171 -9.83 10.94 -5.11
N VAL A 172 -8.73 11.67 -5.17
CA VAL A 172 -7.42 11.24 -4.71
C VAL A 172 -6.88 12.21 -3.67
N LEU A 173 -6.67 11.73 -2.45
CA LEU A 173 -6.01 12.45 -1.38
C LEU A 173 -4.52 12.13 -1.43
N ALA A 174 -3.73 13.05 -1.96
CA ALA A 174 -2.32 12.86 -2.26
C ALA A 174 -1.42 13.28 -1.09
N VAL A 175 -0.26 12.67 -1.01
CA VAL A 175 0.79 13.03 -0.03
C VAL A 175 1.48 14.34 -0.43
N SER A 176 1.60 14.59 -1.74
CA SER A 176 2.18 15.80 -2.31
C SER A 176 1.62 16.07 -3.71
N GLU A 177 1.83 17.28 -4.22
CA GLU A 177 1.45 17.61 -5.60
C GLU A 177 2.22 16.76 -6.63
N GLU A 178 3.50 16.49 -6.40
CA GLU A 178 4.34 15.65 -7.26
C GLU A 178 3.71 14.29 -7.52
N GLN A 179 3.09 13.70 -6.49
CA GLN A 179 2.42 12.40 -6.58
C GLN A 179 1.23 12.40 -7.54
N THR A 180 0.61 13.54 -7.78
CA THR A 180 -0.59 13.65 -8.64
C THR A 180 -0.27 13.74 -10.12
N LEU A 181 0.94 14.18 -10.48
CA LEU A 181 1.29 14.56 -11.86
C LEU A 181 1.10 13.42 -12.86
N GLY A 182 1.63 12.24 -12.57
CA GLY A 182 1.49 11.07 -13.43
C GLY A 182 0.04 10.63 -13.61
N PHE A 183 -0.80 10.72 -12.57
CA PHE A 183 -2.21 10.35 -12.67
C PHE A 183 -3.01 11.35 -13.49
N LYS A 184 -2.73 12.65 -13.39
CA LYS A 184 -3.34 13.69 -14.23
C LYS A 184 -2.96 13.53 -15.71
N GLU A 185 -1.72 13.10 -15.98
CA GLU A 185 -1.26 12.76 -17.35
C GLU A 185 -2.03 11.55 -17.90
N LEU A 186 -2.18 10.47 -17.08
CA LEU A 186 -2.93 9.27 -17.46
C LEU A 186 -4.39 9.57 -17.77
N GLU A 187 -5.05 10.43 -17.01
CA GLU A 187 -6.43 10.86 -17.29
C GLU A 187 -6.55 11.48 -18.67
N THR A 188 -5.59 12.34 -19.03
CA THR A 188 -5.56 13.00 -20.34
C THR A 188 -5.31 12.00 -21.46
N LYS A 189 -4.33 11.11 -21.31
CA LYS A 189 -3.98 10.09 -22.31
C LYS A 189 -5.08 9.08 -22.55
N ARG A 190 -5.81 8.70 -21.47
CA ARG A 190 -6.90 7.72 -21.52
C ARG A 190 -8.24 8.34 -21.86
N ASN A 191 -8.31 9.68 -21.93
CA ASN A 191 -9.56 10.44 -22.12
C ASN A 191 -10.67 9.98 -21.13
N ILE A 192 -10.31 9.84 -19.86
CA ILE A 192 -11.22 9.45 -18.79
C ILE A 192 -11.65 10.65 -17.95
N TYR A 193 -12.61 10.42 -17.05
CA TYR A 193 -13.07 11.40 -16.09
C TYR A 193 -11.90 11.94 -15.24
N LYS A 194 -11.86 13.27 -15.08
CA LYS A 194 -10.88 13.95 -14.23
C LYS A 194 -11.31 13.86 -12.77
N LYS A 195 -10.45 13.25 -11.96
CA LYS A 195 -10.68 13.15 -10.52
C LYS A 195 -10.44 14.47 -9.81
N GLU A 196 -11.01 14.61 -8.64
CA GLU A 196 -10.59 15.65 -7.69
C GLU A 196 -9.27 15.22 -7.02
N TYR A 197 -8.31 16.16 -6.91
CA TYR A 197 -7.04 15.93 -6.22
C TYR A 197 -6.87 16.94 -5.09
N HIS A 198 -6.57 16.43 -3.89
CA HIS A 198 -6.27 17.24 -2.72
C HIS A 198 -4.96 16.78 -2.09
N VAL A 199 -4.05 17.71 -1.83
CA VAL A 199 -2.83 17.42 -1.09
C VAL A 199 -3.13 17.46 0.40
N VAL A 200 -3.03 16.31 1.06
CA VAL A 200 -3.39 16.14 2.48
C VAL A 200 -2.20 15.77 3.36
N GLY A 201 -1.12 15.23 2.78
CA GLY A 201 0.02 14.69 3.50
C GLY A 201 -0.05 13.17 3.71
N SER A 202 0.80 12.63 4.58
CA SER A 202 0.91 11.21 4.88
C SER A 202 0.71 10.92 6.36
N THR A 203 -0.39 10.26 6.71
CA THR A 203 -0.66 9.83 8.10
C THR A 203 0.42 8.89 8.62
N TYR A 204 0.93 8.01 7.74
CA TYR A 204 1.99 7.07 8.07
C TYR A 204 3.31 7.77 8.42
N LEU A 205 3.76 8.72 7.57
CA LEU A 205 4.99 9.46 7.85
C LEU A 205 4.86 10.39 9.05
N ASP A 206 3.70 11.05 9.22
CA ASP A 206 3.45 11.91 10.38
C ASP A 206 3.52 11.09 11.67
N ALA A 207 2.88 9.91 11.71
CA ALA A 207 2.94 9.03 12.87
C ALA A 207 4.35 8.48 13.12
N MET A 208 5.10 8.18 12.06
CA MET A 208 6.49 7.73 12.18
C MET A 208 7.38 8.85 12.73
N ASP A 209 7.27 10.08 12.23
CA ASP A 209 8.04 11.24 12.69
C ASP A 209 7.82 11.52 14.18
N GLU A 210 6.57 11.44 14.65
CA GLU A 210 6.26 11.59 16.08
C GLU A 210 6.91 10.48 16.93
N LYS A 211 6.88 9.24 16.47
CA LYS A 211 7.53 8.12 17.17
C LYS A 211 9.05 8.29 17.21
N VAL A 212 9.66 8.73 16.10
CA VAL A 212 11.12 8.93 16.02
C VAL A 212 11.61 9.99 16.99
N LYS A 213 10.84 11.06 17.23
CA LYS A 213 11.19 12.09 18.22
C LYS A 213 11.34 11.55 19.64
N GLN A 214 10.70 10.41 19.94
CA GLN A 214 10.73 9.75 21.25
C GLN A 214 11.81 8.65 21.34
N LEU A 215 12.44 8.27 20.22
CA LEU A 215 13.46 7.24 20.21
C LEU A 215 14.79 7.75 20.77
N PRO A 216 15.55 6.88 21.48
CA PRO A 216 16.90 7.20 21.89
C PRO A 216 17.79 7.37 20.63
N LYS A 217 18.72 8.33 20.71
CA LYS A 217 19.76 8.43 19.70
C LYS A 217 20.66 7.20 19.78
N VAL A 218 20.82 6.51 18.68
CA VAL A 218 21.71 5.36 18.57
C VAL A 218 23.08 5.84 18.12
N HIS A 219 24.11 5.36 18.80
CA HIS A 219 25.50 5.54 18.41
C HIS A 219 26.13 4.15 18.29
N ASN A 220 26.57 3.80 17.08
CA ASN A 220 27.15 2.50 16.81
C ASN A 220 28.69 2.59 16.86
N GLU A 221 29.37 1.75 17.67
CA GLU A 221 30.83 1.63 17.65
C GLU A 221 31.31 1.07 16.31
N ILE A 222 30.59 0.10 15.76
CA ILE A 222 30.79 -0.43 14.43
C ILE A 222 29.59 0.03 13.59
N PRO A 223 29.80 0.74 12.48
CA PRO A 223 28.71 1.22 11.65
C PRO A 223 27.76 0.10 11.21
N VAL A 224 26.48 0.41 11.17
CA VAL A 224 25.38 -0.50 10.77
C VAL A 224 24.84 -0.05 9.42
N VAL A 225 24.91 -0.93 8.43
CA VAL A 225 24.33 -0.70 7.09
C VAL A 225 23.09 -1.55 6.92
N LEU A 226 21.97 -0.90 6.64
CA LEU A 226 20.72 -1.57 6.31
C LEU A 226 20.64 -1.87 4.81
N ILE A 227 20.50 -3.12 4.45
CA ILE A 227 20.24 -3.56 3.09
C ILE A 227 18.76 -3.93 3.01
N ALA A 228 17.95 -3.04 2.42
CA ALA A 228 16.50 -3.19 2.35
C ALA A 228 16.06 -3.37 0.89
N THR A 229 15.55 -4.55 0.55
CA THR A 229 15.22 -4.89 -0.84
C THR A 229 13.72 -4.87 -1.08
N SER A 230 13.30 -4.57 -2.30
CA SER A 230 11.97 -4.89 -2.79
C SER A 230 11.83 -6.41 -3.05
N TRP A 231 10.78 -6.79 -3.74
CA TRP A 231 10.49 -8.19 -4.09
C TRP A 231 10.18 -8.30 -5.59
N GLY A 232 10.20 -9.54 -6.11
CA GLY A 232 9.92 -9.83 -7.51
C GLY A 232 11.18 -9.94 -8.36
N GLU A 233 10.99 -10.28 -9.63
CA GLU A 233 12.05 -10.59 -10.60
C GLU A 233 13.06 -9.45 -10.81
N ASN A 234 12.65 -8.21 -10.52
CA ASN A 234 13.49 -7.03 -10.68
C ASN A 234 14.12 -6.54 -9.37
N SER A 235 14.04 -7.32 -8.30
CA SER A 235 14.66 -6.95 -7.03
C SER A 235 16.18 -7.04 -7.08
N MET A 236 16.84 -6.34 -6.17
CA MET A 236 18.30 -6.39 -6.02
C MET A 236 18.81 -7.83 -5.84
N PHE A 237 18.07 -8.68 -5.12
CA PHE A 237 18.49 -10.08 -4.91
C PHE A 237 18.41 -10.93 -6.17
N GLU A 238 17.44 -10.69 -7.04
CA GLU A 238 17.33 -11.37 -8.32
C GLU A 238 18.44 -10.94 -9.28
N LYS A 239 18.75 -9.63 -9.32
CA LYS A 239 19.78 -9.10 -10.24
C LYS A 239 21.20 -9.44 -9.78
N TYR A 240 21.52 -9.21 -8.51
CA TYR A 240 22.90 -9.30 -8.00
C TYR A 240 23.13 -10.51 -7.08
N GLY A 241 22.08 -11.26 -6.75
CA GLY A 241 22.16 -12.34 -5.76
C GLY A 241 22.63 -11.80 -4.41
N PHE A 242 23.56 -12.51 -3.80
CA PHE A 242 24.15 -12.11 -2.51
C PHE A 242 25.49 -11.36 -2.66
N LYS A 243 25.92 -11.05 -3.88
CA LYS A 243 27.21 -10.37 -4.14
C LYS A 243 27.31 -9.05 -3.35
N ILE A 244 26.24 -8.27 -3.30
CA ILE A 244 26.21 -7.01 -2.56
C ILE A 244 26.51 -7.23 -1.07
N ILE A 245 25.97 -8.28 -0.47
CA ILE A 245 26.22 -8.61 0.94
C ILE A 245 27.68 -8.98 1.13
N GLU A 246 28.20 -9.87 0.25
CA GLU A 246 29.60 -10.35 0.34
C GLU A 246 30.61 -9.21 0.12
N ASP A 247 30.34 -8.31 -0.82
CA ASP A 247 31.18 -7.14 -1.05
C ASP A 247 31.17 -6.22 0.19
N LEU A 248 30.01 -5.92 0.75
CA LEU A 248 29.89 -5.03 1.91
C LEU A 248 30.43 -5.65 3.21
N LYS A 249 30.47 -6.97 3.35
CA LYS A 249 31.14 -7.61 4.50
C LYS A 249 32.63 -7.27 4.59
N GLN A 250 33.28 -7.00 3.44
CA GLN A 250 34.72 -6.71 3.39
C GLN A 250 35.10 -5.38 4.07
N ILE A 251 34.15 -4.46 4.25
CA ILE A 251 34.42 -3.17 4.91
C ILE A 251 34.36 -3.24 6.43
N GLY A 252 34.01 -4.38 7.02
CA GLY A 252 33.97 -4.58 8.47
C GLY A 252 32.80 -3.93 9.19
N TYR A 253 31.74 -3.52 8.46
CA TYR A 253 30.51 -2.97 9.05
C TYR A 253 29.53 -4.08 9.37
N LYS A 254 28.64 -3.85 10.33
CA LYS A 254 27.49 -4.74 10.57
C LYS A 254 26.45 -4.52 9.49
N LEU A 255 25.99 -5.59 8.90
CA LEU A 255 24.95 -5.57 7.88
C LEU A 255 23.64 -6.06 8.49
N VAL A 256 22.59 -5.27 8.32
CA VAL A 256 21.22 -5.71 8.62
C VAL A 256 20.52 -5.90 7.28
N VAL A 257 20.22 -7.14 6.95
CA VAL A 257 19.55 -7.44 5.68
C VAL A 257 18.06 -7.67 5.94
N ARG A 258 17.24 -6.87 5.27
CA ARG A 258 15.79 -6.87 5.42
C ARG A 258 15.12 -7.08 4.07
N PRO A 259 14.92 -8.32 3.63
CA PRO A 259 14.12 -8.61 2.46
C PRO A 259 12.67 -8.18 2.66
N HIS A 260 12.04 -7.71 1.58
CA HIS A 260 10.60 -7.39 1.64
C HIS A 260 9.80 -8.64 2.08
N PRO A 261 8.79 -8.52 2.96
CA PRO A 261 8.03 -9.69 3.45
C PRO A 261 7.47 -10.58 2.34
N GLN A 262 7.06 -10.00 1.21
CA GLN A 262 6.57 -10.77 0.06
C GLN A 262 7.65 -11.59 -0.64
N MET A 263 8.95 -11.27 -0.48
CA MET A 263 10.03 -12.04 -1.09
C MET A 263 10.08 -13.47 -0.56
N TRP A 264 9.75 -13.68 0.71
CA TRP A 264 9.67 -15.00 1.34
C TRP A 264 8.62 -15.93 0.70
N SER A 265 7.57 -15.33 0.12
CA SER A 265 6.52 -16.07 -0.60
C SER A 265 6.75 -16.11 -2.10
N PHE A 266 7.45 -15.11 -2.65
CA PHE A 266 7.75 -15.01 -4.08
C PHE A 266 8.81 -16.03 -4.50
N ASP A 267 9.96 -16.03 -3.82
CA ASP A 267 11.00 -17.06 -4.03
C ASP A 267 11.45 -17.70 -2.71
N PRO A 268 10.71 -18.72 -2.24
CA PRO A 268 11.06 -19.44 -1.02
C PRO A 268 12.41 -20.17 -1.09
N LYS A 269 12.88 -20.55 -2.29
CA LYS A 269 14.15 -21.24 -2.47
C LYS A 269 15.33 -20.30 -2.28
N LEU A 270 15.26 -19.10 -2.87
CA LEU A 270 16.25 -18.06 -2.68
C LEU A 270 16.31 -17.66 -1.21
N MET A 271 15.16 -17.45 -0.56
CA MET A 271 15.09 -17.06 0.85
C MET A 271 15.59 -18.16 1.79
N LYS A 272 15.33 -19.44 1.46
CA LYS A 272 15.91 -20.53 2.23
C LYS A 272 17.45 -20.55 2.11
N ARG A 273 17.98 -20.39 0.89
CA ARG A 273 19.42 -20.31 0.66
C ARG A 273 20.04 -19.11 1.40
N PHE A 274 19.34 -17.99 1.43
CA PHE A 274 19.75 -16.81 2.19
C PHE A 274 19.84 -17.10 3.70
N ASP A 275 18.82 -17.72 4.28
CA ASP A 275 18.82 -18.13 5.69
C ASP A 275 19.97 -19.15 5.97
N ASP A 276 20.15 -20.16 5.12
CA ASP A 276 21.17 -21.21 5.30
C ASP A 276 22.59 -20.60 5.31
N ILE A 277 22.85 -19.53 4.55
CA ILE A 277 24.17 -18.88 4.48
C ILE A 277 24.41 -17.94 5.66
N TYR A 278 23.40 -17.11 6.01
CA TYR A 278 23.64 -15.96 6.88
C TYR A 278 23.06 -16.07 8.29
N SER A 279 22.25 -17.07 8.61
CA SER A 279 21.61 -17.19 9.93
C SER A 279 22.61 -17.28 11.11
N ASN A 280 23.83 -17.74 10.86
CA ASN A 280 24.90 -17.86 11.86
C ASN A 280 26.07 -16.87 11.61
N ASP A 281 25.94 -15.96 10.67
CA ASP A 281 26.97 -14.95 10.38
C ASP A 281 26.94 -13.85 11.44
N LYS A 282 28.09 -13.57 12.06
CA LYS A 282 28.19 -12.56 13.14
C LYS A 282 28.11 -11.13 12.62
N MET A 283 28.38 -10.91 11.33
CA MET A 283 28.39 -9.60 10.70
C MET A 283 27.09 -9.30 9.94
N VAL A 284 26.24 -10.32 9.70
CA VAL A 284 25.01 -10.21 8.96
C VAL A 284 23.83 -10.60 9.84
N GLU A 285 22.95 -9.65 10.11
CA GLU A 285 21.68 -9.88 10.79
C GLU A 285 20.57 -9.99 9.75
N ILE A 286 19.76 -11.04 9.84
CA ILE A 286 18.54 -11.19 9.02
C ILE A 286 17.38 -10.57 9.79
N ASN A 287 16.86 -9.46 9.32
CA ASN A 287 15.73 -8.78 9.97
C ASN A 287 14.41 -9.20 9.33
N LYS A 288 13.53 -9.81 10.14
CA LYS A 288 12.19 -10.28 9.78
C LYS A 288 11.08 -9.57 10.55
N ASP A 289 11.40 -8.48 11.27
CA ASP A 289 10.44 -7.75 12.09
C ASP A 289 9.33 -7.14 11.20
N ASN A 290 8.13 -7.07 11.73
CA ASN A 290 7.04 -6.37 11.05
C ASN A 290 7.17 -4.85 11.13
N ASP A 291 7.86 -4.33 12.17
CA ASP A 291 8.08 -2.91 12.36
C ASP A 291 9.39 -2.43 11.72
N ASN A 292 9.33 -1.29 11.02
CA ASN A 292 10.49 -0.67 10.39
C ASN A 292 11.24 0.27 11.35
N LEU A 293 10.57 0.79 12.37
CA LEU A 293 11.07 1.93 13.16
C LEU A 293 12.43 1.63 13.81
N SER A 294 12.54 0.47 14.48
CA SER A 294 13.75 0.07 15.18
C SER A 294 14.94 -0.11 14.24
N VAL A 295 14.75 -0.80 13.12
CA VAL A 295 15.83 -1.09 12.17
C VAL A 295 16.29 0.18 11.43
N LEU A 296 15.37 1.09 11.09
CA LEU A 296 15.70 2.37 10.48
C LEU A 296 16.44 3.27 11.47
N ASN A 297 16.03 3.28 12.74
CA ASN A 297 16.68 4.10 13.76
C ASN A 297 18.15 3.71 14.01
N ARG A 298 18.47 2.42 14.01
CA ARG A 298 19.82 1.95 14.30
C ARG A 298 20.77 1.91 13.12
N ALA A 299 20.27 1.97 11.88
CA ALA A 299 21.14 2.00 10.70
C ALA A 299 21.84 3.36 10.53
N ASP A 300 23.12 3.35 10.16
CA ASP A 300 23.90 4.57 9.86
C ASP A 300 23.83 4.94 8.38
N ALA A 301 23.63 3.96 7.50
CA ALA A 301 23.36 4.14 6.08
C ALA A 301 22.42 3.05 5.56
N MET A 302 21.75 3.29 4.44
CA MET A 302 20.90 2.32 3.77
C MET A 302 21.39 2.06 2.35
N VAL A 303 21.35 0.80 1.93
CA VAL A 303 21.44 0.37 0.54
C VAL A 303 20.12 -0.30 0.17
N CYS A 304 19.49 0.14 -0.89
CA CYS A 304 18.14 -0.26 -1.27
C CYS A 304 18.06 -0.46 -2.80
N ASP A 305 16.96 -0.92 -3.29
CA ASP A 305 16.58 -0.82 -4.70
C ASP A 305 15.41 0.20 -4.86
N PHE A 306 14.41 -0.08 -5.66
CA PHE A 306 13.22 0.78 -5.82
C PHE A 306 12.20 0.68 -4.67
N SER A 307 12.54 0.11 -3.52
CA SER A 307 11.65 -0.04 -2.37
C SER A 307 11.29 1.30 -1.72
N GLY A 308 10.02 1.50 -1.43
CA GLY A 308 9.51 2.74 -0.81
C GLY A 308 10.09 3.07 0.57
N ILE A 309 10.68 2.09 1.28
CA ILE A 309 11.30 2.28 2.59
C ILE A 309 12.43 3.33 2.59
N ILE A 310 13.03 3.58 1.42
CA ILE A 310 14.08 4.59 1.27
C ILE A 310 13.54 6.01 1.53
N PHE A 311 12.28 6.28 1.13
CA PHE A 311 11.63 7.56 1.43
C PHE A 311 11.40 7.72 2.94
N ASP A 312 10.98 6.66 3.64
CA ASP A 312 10.82 6.66 5.10
C ASP A 312 12.15 6.99 5.77
N TYR A 313 13.24 6.31 5.34
CA TYR A 313 14.57 6.48 5.91
C TYR A 313 15.13 7.88 5.70
N VAL A 314 15.07 8.37 4.47
CA VAL A 314 15.62 9.68 4.14
C VAL A 314 14.74 10.81 4.67
N ALA A 315 13.40 10.70 4.53
CA ALA A 315 12.50 11.78 4.91
C ALA A 315 12.36 11.95 6.42
N VAL A 316 12.28 10.84 7.18
CA VAL A 316 12.04 10.88 8.62
C VAL A 316 13.35 10.85 9.41
N PHE A 317 14.25 9.91 9.11
CA PHE A 317 15.49 9.76 9.88
C PHE A 317 16.62 10.68 9.43
N LYS A 318 16.49 11.34 8.26
CA LYS A 318 17.49 12.28 7.72
C LYS A 318 18.86 11.65 7.50
N LYS A 319 18.91 10.35 7.25
CA LYS A 319 20.13 9.56 7.12
C LYS A 319 20.45 9.25 5.66
N PRO A 320 21.72 8.97 5.32
CA PRO A 320 22.16 8.78 3.95
C PRO A 320 21.78 7.42 3.39
N ALA A 321 21.40 7.41 2.11
CA ALA A 321 21.03 6.20 1.41
C ALA A 321 21.64 6.13 0.01
N ALA A 322 21.83 4.90 -0.48
CA ALA A 322 22.07 4.60 -1.88
C ALA A 322 20.99 3.66 -2.41
N TYR A 323 20.73 3.73 -3.72
CA TYR A 323 19.83 2.81 -4.37
C TYR A 323 20.47 2.17 -5.60
N LEU A 324 20.23 0.87 -5.79
CA LEU A 324 20.69 0.13 -6.95
C LEU A 324 19.64 0.18 -8.04
N ILE A 325 20.05 0.59 -9.24
CA ILE A 325 19.20 0.51 -10.42
C ILE A 325 19.02 -0.96 -10.81
N THR A 326 17.76 -1.35 -10.91
CA THR A 326 17.34 -2.62 -11.49
C THR A 326 16.39 -2.35 -12.65
N GLU A 327 16.51 -3.13 -13.72
CA GLU A 327 15.55 -3.03 -14.83
C GLU A 327 14.19 -3.50 -14.37
N ARG A 328 13.15 -2.70 -14.60
CA ARG A 328 11.78 -3.02 -14.24
C ARG A 328 10.93 -3.21 -15.49
N ASP A 329 10.22 -4.32 -15.58
CA ASP A 329 9.17 -4.47 -16.57
C ASP A 329 7.94 -3.66 -16.13
N LEU A 330 7.75 -2.51 -16.74
CA LEU A 330 6.62 -1.61 -16.47
C LEU A 330 5.41 -1.87 -17.37
N SER A 331 5.46 -2.84 -18.28
CA SER A 331 4.42 -3.09 -19.28
C SER A 331 3.01 -3.29 -18.71
N THR A 332 2.92 -3.82 -17.49
CA THR A 332 1.65 -4.06 -16.78
C THR A 332 1.30 -2.98 -15.74
N TYR A 333 2.06 -1.88 -15.72
CA TYR A 333 1.90 -0.79 -14.78
C TYR A 333 1.46 0.50 -15.47
N ASP A 334 0.80 1.38 -14.74
CA ASP A 334 0.38 2.70 -15.22
C ASP A 334 1.55 3.53 -15.76
N ALA A 335 2.74 3.37 -15.19
CA ALA A 335 3.96 4.03 -15.65
C ALA A 335 4.31 3.74 -17.11
N SER A 336 3.92 2.59 -17.68
CA SER A 336 4.18 2.26 -19.09
C SER A 336 3.52 3.23 -20.08
N MET A 337 2.48 3.94 -19.65
CA MET A 337 1.75 4.90 -20.45
C MET A 337 2.21 6.35 -20.24
N LEU A 338 3.10 6.62 -19.31
CA LEU A 338 3.62 7.96 -19.04
C LEU A 338 4.71 8.35 -20.03
N ASP A 339 4.82 9.65 -20.35
CA ASP A 339 5.94 10.18 -21.14
C ASP A 339 7.25 10.01 -20.40
N ASN A 340 7.24 10.26 -19.09
CA ASN A 340 8.36 9.99 -18.20
C ASN A 340 8.12 8.71 -17.41
N GLN A 341 8.66 7.59 -17.89
CA GLN A 341 8.60 6.30 -17.20
C GLN A 341 9.63 6.19 -16.04
N ARG A 342 10.59 7.09 -15.97
CA ARG A 342 11.65 7.13 -14.96
C ARG A 342 11.29 7.96 -13.72
N GLY A 343 10.03 8.34 -13.55
CA GLY A 343 9.63 9.22 -12.45
C GLY A 343 10.01 8.71 -11.05
N VAL A 344 10.05 7.39 -10.85
CA VAL A 344 10.47 6.79 -9.57
C VAL A 344 11.98 6.93 -9.40
N GLU A 345 12.77 6.61 -10.43
CA GLU A 345 14.23 6.72 -10.41
C GLU A 345 14.67 8.18 -10.24
N GLU A 346 14.02 9.12 -10.93
CA GLU A 346 14.30 10.55 -10.76
C GLU A 346 14.00 11.04 -9.34
N ALA A 347 12.92 10.53 -8.73
CA ALA A 347 12.63 10.82 -7.34
C ALA A 347 13.70 10.25 -6.41
N LEU A 348 14.20 9.04 -6.69
CA LEU A 348 15.30 8.43 -5.94
C LEU A 348 16.62 9.19 -6.13
N ASP A 349 16.91 9.68 -7.33
CA ASP A 349 18.10 10.50 -7.62
C ASP A 349 18.17 11.77 -6.76
N LEU A 350 17.02 12.34 -6.44
CA LEU A 350 16.98 13.54 -5.58
C LEU A 350 17.33 13.24 -4.12
N ILE A 351 17.09 12.04 -3.63
CA ILE A 351 17.17 11.71 -2.20
C ILE A 351 18.29 10.74 -1.84
N ALA A 352 18.84 10.00 -2.81
CA ALA A 352 19.82 8.94 -2.57
C ALA A 352 20.94 8.93 -3.64
N THR A 353 22.00 8.20 -3.38
CA THR A 353 23.12 8.01 -4.31
C THR A 353 22.82 6.82 -5.22
N GLU A 354 22.87 7.04 -6.53
CA GLU A 354 22.66 5.99 -7.53
C GLU A 354 23.83 5.00 -7.56
N ILE A 355 23.51 3.72 -7.60
CA ILE A 355 24.42 2.61 -7.91
C ILE A 355 23.88 1.89 -9.13
N ASN A 356 24.71 1.77 -10.17
CA ASN A 356 24.39 1.12 -11.43
C ASN A 356 25.52 0.17 -11.85
N ASP A 357 25.40 -0.49 -13.01
CA ASP A 357 26.37 -1.48 -13.48
C ASP A 357 27.79 -0.88 -13.73
N ASN A 358 27.92 0.46 -13.89
CA ASN A 358 29.20 1.13 -14.09
C ASN A 358 29.94 1.44 -12.78
N ASN A 359 29.24 1.43 -11.63
CA ASN A 359 29.83 1.79 -10.34
C ASN A 359 29.53 0.80 -9.21
N VAL A 360 28.83 -0.29 -9.47
CA VAL A 360 28.51 -1.30 -8.46
C VAL A 360 29.78 -1.92 -7.82
N ASP A 361 30.87 -2.02 -8.56
CA ASP A 361 32.16 -2.52 -8.03
C ASP A 361 32.78 -1.57 -7.01
N LYS A 362 32.30 -0.30 -6.94
CA LYS A 362 32.71 0.70 -5.96
C LYS A 362 31.73 0.81 -4.79
N ILE A 363 30.82 -0.15 -4.63
CA ILE A 363 29.77 -0.08 -3.59
C ILE A 363 30.36 0.08 -2.18
N CYS A 364 31.48 -0.55 -1.91
CA CYS A 364 32.19 -0.42 -0.63
C CYS A 364 32.62 1.02 -0.34
N ASP A 365 33.16 1.72 -1.33
CA ASP A 365 33.62 3.10 -1.16
C ASP A 365 32.41 4.05 -1.04
N ILE A 366 31.37 3.84 -1.87
CA ILE A 366 30.12 4.60 -1.79
C ILE A 366 29.51 4.49 -0.37
N VAL A 367 29.41 3.26 0.16
CA VAL A 367 28.84 3.05 1.50
C VAL A 367 29.70 3.67 2.60
N LYS A 368 31.03 3.62 2.50
CA LYS A 368 31.92 4.32 3.44
C LYS A 368 31.70 5.84 3.41
N GLU A 369 31.55 6.42 2.22
CA GLU A 369 31.25 7.85 2.06
C GLU A 369 29.91 8.22 2.68
N LEU A 370 28.86 7.41 2.46
CA LEU A 370 27.55 7.61 3.08
C LEU A 370 27.64 7.59 4.61
N VAL A 371 28.26 6.57 5.18
CA VAL A 371 28.45 6.47 6.65
C VAL A 371 29.24 7.65 7.19
N ASN A 372 30.33 8.05 6.53
CA ASN A 372 31.15 9.19 6.95
C ASN A 372 30.39 10.52 6.86
N SER A 373 29.52 10.69 5.87
CA SER A 373 28.70 11.89 5.73
C SER A 373 27.68 12.02 6.86
N GLY A 374 27.11 10.91 7.27
CA GLY A 374 26.07 10.80 8.30
C GLY A 374 24.78 11.60 8.01
N LYS A 375 24.62 12.10 6.79
CA LYS A 375 23.51 12.98 6.41
C LYS A 375 22.89 12.55 5.09
N ALA A 376 21.57 12.69 5.00
CA ALA A 376 20.85 12.54 3.73
C ALA A 376 21.40 13.47 2.65
N LYS A 377 21.35 13.02 1.40
CA LYS A 377 21.76 13.78 0.21
C LYS A 377 20.90 15.03 0.01
N CYS A 378 19.66 14.99 0.41
CA CYS A 378 18.66 16.04 0.17
C CYS A 378 18.38 16.88 1.40
N ASP A 379 17.89 18.09 1.16
CA ASP A 379 17.40 19.02 2.18
C ASP A 379 15.89 18.91 2.41
N ASN A 380 15.37 19.74 3.32
CA ASN A 380 13.93 19.76 3.62
C ASN A 380 13.08 20.23 2.44
N SER A 381 13.60 21.05 1.52
CA SER A 381 12.85 21.52 0.36
C SER A 381 12.59 20.37 -0.62
N THR A 382 13.58 19.52 -0.83
CA THR A 382 13.45 18.29 -1.62
C THR A 382 12.49 17.30 -0.98
N ILE A 383 12.58 17.10 0.35
CA ILE A 383 11.67 16.20 1.05
C ILE A 383 10.22 16.71 0.97
N ASN A 384 9.99 18.03 0.97
CA ASN A 384 8.64 18.61 0.83
C ASN A 384 7.97 18.25 -0.51
N ARG A 385 8.72 17.95 -1.57
CA ARG A 385 8.15 17.45 -2.83
C ARG A 385 7.47 16.09 -2.68
N PHE A 386 7.86 15.29 -1.68
CA PHE A 386 7.36 13.94 -1.45
C PHE A 386 6.53 13.79 -0.18
N TRP A 387 6.54 14.80 0.69
CA TRP A 387 5.80 14.80 1.94
C TRP A 387 5.42 16.24 2.33
N GLU A 388 4.29 16.68 1.82
CA GLU A 388 3.67 17.97 2.16
C GLU A 388 2.75 17.87 3.40
N CYS A 389 2.25 18.97 3.87
CA CYS A 389 1.30 19.07 5.00
C CYS A 389 1.73 18.29 6.25
N ARG A 390 3.02 18.26 6.57
CA ARG A 390 3.60 17.47 7.67
C ARG A 390 2.91 17.78 9.00
N GLY A 391 2.54 16.69 9.71
CA GLY A 391 1.85 16.75 10.99
C GLY A 391 0.38 17.12 10.90
N LYS A 392 -0.19 17.27 9.69
CA LYS A 392 -1.58 17.65 9.46
C LYS A 392 -2.37 16.65 8.61
N ALA A 393 -1.76 15.58 8.15
CA ALA A 393 -2.40 14.66 7.20
C ALA A 393 -3.69 14.07 7.76
N THR A 394 -3.69 13.65 9.00
CA THR A 394 -4.86 13.09 9.68
C THR A 394 -6.02 14.08 9.73
N GLU A 395 -5.74 15.32 10.18
CA GLU A 395 -6.73 16.39 10.27
C GLU A 395 -7.31 16.70 8.88
N ASN A 396 -6.44 16.90 7.88
CA ASN A 396 -6.84 17.22 6.52
C ASN A 396 -7.73 16.13 5.89
N ILE A 397 -7.42 14.85 6.12
CA ILE A 397 -8.20 13.72 5.58
C ILE A 397 -9.58 13.67 6.25
N VAL A 398 -9.64 13.78 7.58
CA VAL A 398 -10.92 13.74 8.30
C VAL A 398 -11.76 14.97 7.97
N ASP A 399 -11.15 16.15 7.87
CA ASP A 399 -11.85 17.38 7.44
C ASP A 399 -12.43 17.22 6.03
N TYR A 400 -11.66 16.64 5.09
CA TYR A 400 -12.18 16.34 3.76
C TYR A 400 -13.40 15.43 3.83
N MET A 401 -13.32 14.33 4.58
CA MET A 401 -14.42 13.34 4.67
C MET A 401 -15.67 13.94 5.32
N VAL A 402 -15.50 14.78 6.35
CA VAL A 402 -16.64 15.35 7.09
C VAL A 402 -17.32 16.49 6.34
N ASN A 403 -16.61 17.23 5.52
CA ASN A 403 -17.14 18.41 4.82
C ASN A 403 -17.67 18.10 3.40
N ASN A 404 -17.56 16.86 2.91
CA ASN A 404 -17.96 16.45 1.58
C ASN A 404 -18.89 15.23 1.59
#